data_751284ecf8b0350995b3ba2c10e201c7
#
_entry.id   751284ecf8b0350995b3ba2c10e201c7
#
_cell.length_a   1.000
_cell.length_b   1.000
_cell.length_c   1.000
_cell.angle_alpha   90.00
_cell.angle_beta   90.00
_cell.angle_gamma   90.00
#
_symmetry.space_group_name_H-M   'P 1'
#
loop_
_entity.id
_entity.type
_entity.pdbx_description
1 polymer ?
#
loop_
_entity_poly.entity_id
_entity_poly.type
_entity_poly.pdbx_seq_one_letter_code
_entity_poly.pdbx_strand_id
1 'polypeptide(L)'
;MNLDQQVREKYYDRIDIAQLAASILVFFLSFIWIGLTSLAAFGQVTTDYGTTVAFEPGTLIGLALTGLVFLIIAFVSIVTTIQKITGQAKILKPAEEKAIIWSIAGFLLVLGLAALAGLASPEIKTIALAILAVPGIAIPIFWLLRVGSRDQKELNPKRNSGILTFSIGVSTPFILLVEALVIIILMIVLMSGLFNKPEFMELINTILNDPELLQNDPARLFSELETMFNLSSLMGWLLLILAGIMPLIEELFKTLGVWLLKVRNPDPAESFRVGLLCGGGFALFEGLLSVSSLQSGSIEFAEWAGLILGRFGGSLLHILAGGIIGLAIGRFWQDHKFGPLLLAYLAAWLLHGIWNALAIFGGVNPLINETQMQAIWPYMGLVVLFVGMLLAFLRLIKKARITMDMPVYPTQMGG
;
A
#
# COMPACT_ATOMS: atom_id res chain seq x y z
N MET A 1 21.62 -26.53 28.52
CA MET A 1 20.75 -25.70 27.69
C MET A 1 19.38 -25.71 28.34
N ASN A 2 18.85 -24.55 28.71
CA ASN A 2 17.58 -24.44 29.44
C ASN A 2 16.41 -24.82 28.49
N LEU A 3 15.36 -25.46 29.01
CA LEU A 3 14.20 -25.90 28.23
C LEU A 3 13.60 -24.74 27.38
N ASP A 4 13.62 -23.54 27.95
CA ASP A 4 13.19 -22.29 27.24
C ASP A 4 14.09 -21.96 26.05
N GLN A 5 15.37 -22.24 26.08
CA GLN A 5 16.29 -22.08 24.96
C GLN A 5 16.00 -23.07 23.84
N GLN A 6 15.76 -24.33 24.18
CA GLN A 6 15.42 -25.38 23.20
C GLN A 6 14.07 -25.10 22.51
N VAL A 7 13.08 -24.64 23.28
CA VAL A 7 11.77 -24.25 22.74
C VAL A 7 11.89 -23.02 21.82
N ARG A 8 12.67 -22.01 22.20
CA ARG A 8 12.92 -20.82 21.37
C ARG A 8 13.65 -21.17 20.08
N GLU A 9 14.71 -21.97 20.12
CA GLU A 9 15.44 -22.42 18.91
C GLU A 9 14.52 -23.18 17.95
N LYS A 10 13.69 -24.09 18.45
CA LYS A 10 12.73 -24.85 17.63
C LYS A 10 11.63 -23.98 16.99
N TYR A 11 11.25 -22.89 17.66
CA TYR A 11 10.29 -21.92 17.10
C TYR A 11 10.95 -20.97 16.09
N TYR A 12 12.22 -20.62 16.27
CA TYR A 12 12.98 -19.84 15.30
C TYR A 12 13.05 -20.57 13.95
N ASP A 13 13.34 -21.88 13.97
CA ASP A 13 13.40 -22.68 12.76
C ASP A 13 12.06 -22.72 12.01
N ARG A 14 10.94 -22.80 12.73
CA ARG A 14 9.59 -22.80 12.10
C ARG A 14 9.24 -21.46 11.45
N ILE A 15 9.57 -20.34 12.10
CA ILE A 15 9.34 -19.01 11.53
C ILE A 15 10.22 -18.78 10.31
N ASP A 16 11.48 -19.24 10.36
CA ASP A 16 12.41 -19.12 9.24
C ASP A 16 11.96 -19.98 8.04
N ILE A 17 11.42 -21.17 8.29
CA ILE A 17 10.81 -22.02 7.26
C ILE A 17 9.56 -21.36 6.68
N ALA A 18 8.69 -20.81 7.52
CA ALA A 18 7.49 -20.10 7.05
C ALA A 18 7.85 -18.85 6.23
N GLN A 19 8.88 -18.10 6.65
CA GLN A 19 9.42 -16.97 5.90
C GLN A 19 9.97 -17.42 4.54
N LEU A 20 10.72 -18.51 4.51
CA LEU A 20 11.26 -19.06 3.27
C LEU A 20 10.14 -19.49 2.33
N ALA A 21 9.14 -20.20 2.84
CA ALA A 21 7.98 -20.64 2.05
C ALA A 21 7.20 -19.44 1.47
N ALA A 22 6.92 -18.41 2.30
CA ALA A 22 6.28 -17.18 1.84
C ALA A 22 7.11 -16.45 0.77
N SER A 23 8.44 -16.40 0.95
CA SER A 23 9.33 -15.76 -0.02
C SER A 23 9.39 -16.52 -1.35
N ILE A 24 9.38 -17.85 -1.31
CA ILE A 24 9.31 -18.69 -2.50
C ILE A 24 7.97 -18.49 -3.22
N LEU A 25 6.87 -18.42 -2.48
CA LEU A 25 5.55 -18.17 -3.05
C LEU A 25 5.52 -16.81 -3.77
N VAL A 26 5.98 -15.74 -3.11
CA VAL A 26 6.04 -14.40 -3.73
C VAL A 26 6.93 -14.40 -4.96
N PHE A 27 8.06 -15.11 -4.93
CA PHE A 27 8.96 -15.25 -6.07
C PHE A 27 8.25 -15.85 -7.28
N PHE A 28 7.56 -16.98 -7.10
CA PHE A 28 6.83 -17.63 -8.18
C PHE A 28 5.63 -16.80 -8.67
N LEU A 29 4.86 -16.19 -7.76
CA LEU A 29 3.75 -15.32 -8.13
C LEU A 29 4.24 -14.09 -8.93
N SER A 30 5.37 -13.51 -8.54
CA SER A 30 5.97 -12.39 -9.29
C SER A 30 6.45 -12.82 -10.68
N PHE A 31 6.99 -14.03 -10.78
CA PHE A 31 7.41 -14.60 -12.08
C PHE A 31 6.22 -14.86 -13.00
N ILE A 32 5.13 -15.43 -12.44
CA ILE A 32 3.87 -15.64 -13.18
C ILE A 32 3.29 -14.28 -13.61
N TRP A 33 3.30 -13.28 -12.71
CA TRP A 33 2.82 -11.93 -13.01
C TRP A 33 3.58 -11.31 -14.20
N ILE A 34 4.92 -11.37 -14.20
CA ILE A 34 5.75 -10.88 -15.30
C ILE A 34 5.44 -11.67 -16.59
N GLY A 35 5.27 -12.97 -16.48
CA GLY A 35 4.92 -13.83 -17.63
C GLY A 35 3.56 -13.46 -18.23
N LEU A 36 2.53 -13.28 -17.40
CA LEU A 36 1.19 -12.89 -17.85
C LEU A 36 1.18 -11.48 -18.48
N THR A 37 1.88 -10.51 -17.88
CA THR A 37 1.99 -9.16 -18.44
C THR A 37 2.76 -9.17 -19.77
N SER A 38 3.79 -10.01 -19.90
CA SER A 38 4.51 -10.20 -21.16
C SER A 38 3.65 -10.86 -22.23
N LEU A 39 2.85 -11.88 -21.88
CA LEU A 39 1.91 -12.51 -22.80
C LEU A 39 0.83 -11.53 -23.26
N ALA A 40 0.31 -10.70 -22.35
CA ALA A 40 -0.67 -9.66 -22.70
C ALA A 40 -0.10 -8.62 -23.68
N ALA A 41 1.22 -8.39 -23.69
CA ALA A 41 1.88 -7.52 -24.68
C ALA A 41 1.85 -8.07 -26.10
N PHE A 42 1.77 -9.41 -26.25
CA PHE A 42 1.69 -10.08 -27.56
C PHE A 42 0.26 -10.46 -27.96
N GLY A 43 -0.68 -10.43 -27.02
CA GLY A 43 -2.06 -10.83 -27.22
C GLY A 43 -2.94 -9.64 -27.60
N GLN A 44 -3.35 -9.59 -28.87
CA GLN A 44 -4.54 -8.81 -29.23
C GLN A 44 -5.76 -9.67 -28.89
N VAL A 45 -6.53 -9.27 -27.89
CA VAL A 45 -7.80 -9.95 -27.59
C VAL A 45 -8.87 -9.34 -28.48
N THR A 46 -9.22 -10.05 -29.55
CA THR A 46 -10.42 -9.74 -30.34
C THR A 46 -11.62 -10.23 -29.54
N THR A 47 -12.49 -9.32 -29.14
CA THR A 47 -13.78 -9.67 -28.53
C THR A 47 -14.71 -10.23 -29.62
N ASP A 48 -15.71 -11.02 -29.23
CA ASP A 48 -16.73 -11.57 -30.17
C ASP A 48 -17.49 -10.48 -30.95
N TYR A 49 -17.35 -9.19 -30.52
CA TYR A 49 -17.91 -8.01 -31.17
C TYR A 49 -16.95 -7.34 -32.18
N GLY A 50 -15.79 -7.95 -32.49
CA GLY A 50 -14.85 -7.41 -33.47
C GLY A 50 -13.98 -6.23 -32.95
N THR A 51 -14.08 -5.83 -31.69
CA THR A 51 -13.22 -4.84 -31.09
C THR A 51 -11.92 -5.48 -30.60
N THR A 52 -10.77 -4.96 -31.07
CA THR A 52 -9.46 -5.41 -30.61
C THR A 52 -9.08 -4.59 -29.37
N VAL A 53 -9.07 -5.22 -28.21
CA VAL A 53 -8.56 -4.60 -26.97
C VAL A 53 -7.06 -4.87 -26.91
N ALA A 54 -6.25 -3.83 -27.10
CA ALA A 54 -4.82 -3.86 -26.86
C ALA A 54 -4.52 -3.13 -25.55
N PHE A 55 -3.69 -3.74 -24.70
CA PHE A 55 -3.19 -3.03 -23.52
C PHE A 55 -2.17 -1.97 -23.93
N GLU A 56 -2.28 -0.79 -23.35
CA GLU A 56 -1.32 0.28 -23.59
C GLU A 56 0.11 -0.16 -23.16
N PRO A 57 1.13 0.06 -24.01
CA PRO A 57 2.51 -0.38 -23.74
C PRO A 57 3.06 0.13 -22.39
N GLY A 58 2.73 1.37 -22.01
CA GLY A 58 3.13 1.95 -20.73
C GLY A 58 2.61 1.18 -19.53
N THR A 59 1.35 0.76 -19.57
CA THR A 59 0.72 -0.07 -18.53
C THR A 59 1.42 -1.41 -18.39
N LEU A 60 1.67 -2.10 -19.49
CA LEU A 60 2.34 -3.40 -19.48
C LEU A 60 3.77 -3.29 -18.93
N ILE A 61 4.52 -2.27 -19.31
CA ILE A 61 5.85 -2.00 -18.77
C ILE A 61 5.78 -1.73 -17.27
N GLY A 62 4.86 -0.88 -16.82
CA GLY A 62 4.67 -0.57 -15.39
C GLY A 62 4.34 -1.83 -14.57
N LEU A 63 3.43 -2.67 -15.06
CA LEU A 63 3.06 -3.92 -14.41
C LEU A 63 4.22 -4.93 -14.40
N ALA A 64 4.98 -5.06 -15.48
CA ALA A 64 6.16 -5.93 -15.54
C ALA A 64 7.25 -5.47 -14.55
N LEU A 65 7.51 -4.16 -14.48
CA LEU A 65 8.46 -3.59 -13.51
C LEU A 65 7.98 -3.77 -12.07
N THR A 66 6.67 -3.67 -11.80
CA THR A 66 6.08 -3.99 -10.50
C THR A 66 6.38 -5.43 -10.10
N GLY A 67 6.14 -6.38 -11.00
CA GLY A 67 6.50 -7.79 -10.79
C GLY A 67 8.00 -7.98 -10.53
N LEU A 68 8.85 -7.25 -11.24
CA LEU A 68 10.32 -7.29 -11.04
C LEU A 68 10.73 -6.78 -9.65
N VAL A 69 10.11 -5.72 -9.13
CA VAL A 69 10.38 -5.21 -7.77
C VAL A 69 10.02 -6.29 -6.74
N PHE A 70 8.85 -6.93 -6.87
CA PHE A 70 8.44 -8.00 -5.95
C PHE A 70 9.36 -9.23 -6.06
N LEU A 71 9.78 -9.58 -7.28
CA LEU A 71 10.75 -10.66 -7.52
C LEU A 71 12.07 -10.40 -6.81
N ILE A 72 12.61 -9.18 -6.89
CA ILE A 72 13.86 -8.79 -6.22
C ILE A 72 13.71 -8.88 -4.71
N ILE A 73 12.63 -8.36 -4.14
CA ILE A 73 12.36 -8.41 -2.69
C ILE A 73 12.28 -9.87 -2.20
N ALA A 74 11.55 -10.71 -2.93
CA ALA A 74 11.42 -12.13 -2.62
C ALA A 74 12.76 -12.87 -2.72
N PHE A 75 13.53 -12.62 -3.77
CA PHE A 75 14.87 -13.20 -3.95
C PHE A 75 15.82 -12.82 -2.81
N VAL A 76 15.89 -11.54 -2.43
CA VAL A 76 16.68 -11.09 -1.29
C VAL A 76 16.23 -11.78 0.00
N SER A 77 14.93 -11.94 0.22
CA SER A 77 14.39 -12.65 1.38
C SER A 77 14.76 -14.13 1.38
N ILE A 78 14.70 -14.83 0.26
CA ILE A 78 15.13 -16.23 0.12
C ILE A 78 16.61 -16.36 0.48
N VAL A 79 17.47 -15.59 -0.19
CA VAL A 79 18.93 -15.65 0.02
C VAL A 79 19.29 -15.36 1.48
N THR A 80 18.71 -14.31 2.06
CA THR A 80 18.99 -13.94 3.45
C THR A 80 18.47 -14.98 4.45
N THR A 81 17.36 -15.65 4.17
CA THR A 81 16.81 -16.70 5.04
C THR A 81 17.66 -17.97 4.95
N ILE A 82 18.06 -18.39 3.75
CA ILE A 82 18.97 -19.53 3.55
C ILE A 82 20.30 -19.29 4.28
N GLN A 83 20.91 -18.11 4.12
CA GLN A 83 22.14 -17.75 4.83
C GLN A 83 22.00 -17.82 6.36
N LYS A 84 20.80 -17.52 6.89
CA LYS A 84 20.52 -17.64 8.32
C LYS A 84 20.44 -19.11 8.74
N ILE A 85 19.67 -19.92 8.01
CA ILE A 85 19.50 -21.36 8.29
C ILE A 85 20.85 -22.10 8.22
N THR A 86 21.72 -21.72 7.27
CA THR A 86 23.06 -22.35 7.09
C THR A 86 24.15 -21.75 7.98
N GLY A 87 23.83 -20.83 8.87
CA GLY A 87 24.80 -20.18 9.76
C GLY A 87 25.78 -19.22 9.08
N GLN A 88 25.63 -18.94 7.79
CA GLN A 88 26.49 -18.03 6.99
C GLN A 88 26.10 -16.55 7.08
N ALA A 89 25.34 -16.21 8.11
CA ALA A 89 24.77 -14.88 8.25
C ALA A 89 25.83 -13.80 8.53
N LYS A 90 26.12 -12.97 7.55
CA LYS A 90 26.87 -11.72 7.79
C LYS A 90 25.95 -10.68 8.42
N ILE A 91 26.41 -10.05 9.51
CA ILE A 91 25.76 -8.86 10.08
C ILE A 91 26.02 -7.73 9.11
N LEU A 92 24.97 -7.24 8.43
CA LEU A 92 25.09 -6.07 7.60
C LEU A 92 25.13 -4.83 8.50
N LYS A 93 26.05 -3.91 8.21
CA LYS A 93 26.13 -2.61 8.90
C LYS A 93 24.82 -1.83 8.74
N PRO A 94 24.41 -1.03 9.74
CA PRO A 94 23.26 -0.14 9.60
C PRO A 94 23.39 0.74 8.35
N ALA A 95 22.26 1.06 7.73
CA ALA A 95 22.27 1.93 6.54
C ALA A 95 22.94 3.27 6.90
N GLU A 96 24.01 3.62 6.18
CA GLU A 96 24.74 4.87 6.38
C GLU A 96 23.81 6.07 6.17
N GLU A 97 24.06 7.18 6.89
CA GLU A 97 23.31 8.45 6.71
C GLU A 97 23.28 8.92 5.25
N LYS A 98 24.37 8.67 4.52
CA LYS A 98 24.47 8.92 3.09
C LYS A 98 23.34 8.28 2.28
N ALA A 99 22.84 7.11 2.67
CA ALA A 99 21.79 6.42 1.96
C ALA A 99 20.42 7.14 2.05
N ILE A 100 20.17 7.89 3.13
CA ILE A 100 18.97 8.72 3.29
C ILE A 100 19.05 9.91 2.32
N ILE A 101 20.21 10.56 2.25
CA ILE A 101 20.46 11.70 1.34
C ILE A 101 20.35 11.24 -0.11
N TRP A 102 20.96 10.10 -0.45
CA TRP A 102 20.87 9.53 -1.81
C TRP A 102 19.47 9.13 -2.21
N SER A 103 18.61 8.72 -1.26
CA SER A 103 17.22 8.44 -1.56
C SER A 103 16.44 9.72 -1.92
N ILE A 104 16.68 10.83 -1.20
CA ILE A 104 16.09 12.13 -1.56
C ILE A 104 16.58 12.60 -2.93
N ALA A 105 17.88 12.56 -3.16
CA ALA A 105 18.46 12.94 -4.44
C ALA A 105 17.92 12.08 -5.60
N GLY A 106 17.78 10.78 -5.38
CA GLY A 106 17.19 9.85 -6.34
C GLY A 106 15.73 10.16 -6.64
N PHE A 107 14.93 10.50 -5.62
CA PHE A 107 13.54 10.91 -5.82
C PHE A 107 13.41 12.21 -6.62
N LEU A 108 14.23 13.22 -6.28
CA LEU A 108 14.27 14.48 -7.04
C LEU A 108 14.73 14.27 -8.49
N LEU A 109 15.68 13.37 -8.70
CA LEU A 109 16.12 12.99 -10.05
C LEU A 109 14.95 12.34 -10.84
N VAL A 110 14.20 11.44 -10.23
CA VAL A 110 13.02 10.81 -10.86
C VAL A 110 11.98 11.88 -11.25
N LEU A 111 11.68 12.83 -10.37
CA LEU A 111 10.77 13.94 -10.68
C LEU A 111 11.30 14.81 -11.83
N GLY A 112 12.61 15.13 -11.84
CA GLY A 112 13.25 15.89 -12.91
C GLY A 112 13.20 15.16 -14.26
N LEU A 113 13.50 13.85 -14.27
CA LEU A 113 13.44 13.03 -15.48
C LEU A 113 11.98 12.90 -16.00
N ALA A 114 11.01 12.79 -15.09
CA ALA A 114 9.59 12.74 -15.47
C ALA A 114 9.12 14.09 -16.07
N ALA A 115 9.57 15.22 -15.52
CA ALA A 115 9.29 16.54 -16.10
C ALA A 115 9.88 16.69 -17.52
N LEU A 116 11.10 16.19 -17.73
CA LEU A 116 11.72 16.15 -19.07
C LEU A 116 10.97 15.21 -20.01
N ALA A 117 10.56 14.03 -19.53
CA ALA A 117 9.76 13.08 -20.31
C ALA A 117 8.41 13.69 -20.72
N GLY A 118 7.83 14.56 -19.90
CA GLY A 118 6.59 15.30 -20.22
C GLY A 118 6.71 16.21 -21.46
N LEU A 119 7.92 16.56 -21.88
CA LEU A 119 8.22 17.35 -23.08
C LEU A 119 8.44 16.50 -24.34
N ALA A 120 8.46 15.17 -24.22
CA ALA A 120 8.72 14.25 -25.33
C ALA A 120 7.43 13.97 -26.16
N SER A 121 7.61 13.21 -27.27
CA SER A 121 6.45 12.73 -28.03
C SER A 121 5.52 11.86 -27.16
N PRO A 122 4.22 11.76 -27.49
CA PRO A 122 3.25 11.02 -26.69
C PRO A 122 3.69 9.59 -26.36
N GLU A 123 4.29 8.87 -27.32
CA GLU A 123 4.73 7.48 -27.15
C GLU A 123 5.90 7.40 -26.15
N ILE A 124 6.91 8.26 -26.30
CA ILE A 124 8.08 8.30 -25.41
C ILE A 124 7.64 8.75 -24.02
N LYS A 125 6.76 9.77 -23.93
CA LYS A 125 6.19 10.27 -22.67
C LYS A 125 5.51 9.14 -21.89
N THR A 126 4.60 8.42 -22.51
CA THR A 126 3.85 7.32 -21.86
C THR A 126 4.77 6.23 -21.30
N ILE A 127 5.72 5.77 -22.11
CA ILE A 127 6.68 4.73 -21.70
C ILE A 127 7.58 5.25 -20.57
N ALA A 128 8.14 6.45 -20.71
CA ALA A 128 9.05 7.01 -19.73
C ALA A 128 8.35 7.27 -18.39
N LEU A 129 7.14 7.82 -18.38
CA LEU A 129 6.38 8.07 -17.16
C LEU A 129 5.97 6.76 -16.47
N ALA A 130 5.62 5.70 -17.22
CA ALA A 130 5.35 4.39 -16.65
C ALA A 130 6.61 3.77 -15.97
N ILE A 131 7.77 3.86 -16.62
CA ILE A 131 9.04 3.40 -16.05
C ILE A 131 9.39 4.20 -14.79
N LEU A 132 9.25 5.53 -14.83
CA LEU A 132 9.60 6.42 -13.72
C LEU A 132 8.62 6.35 -12.56
N ALA A 133 7.38 5.88 -12.77
CA ALA A 133 6.42 5.70 -11.69
C ALA A 133 6.89 4.67 -10.65
N VAL A 134 7.53 3.60 -11.08
CA VAL A 134 8.01 2.55 -10.17
C VAL A 134 9.06 3.08 -9.17
N PRO A 135 10.17 3.69 -9.57
CA PRO A 135 11.10 4.31 -8.61
C PRO A 135 10.46 5.51 -7.90
N GLY A 136 9.55 6.27 -8.55
CA GLY A 136 8.81 7.36 -7.93
C GLY A 136 8.00 6.93 -6.71
N ILE A 137 7.43 5.73 -6.73
CA ILE A 137 6.70 5.12 -5.62
C ILE A 137 7.64 4.43 -4.63
N ALA A 138 8.59 3.63 -5.11
CA ALA A 138 9.42 2.79 -4.26
C ALA A 138 10.43 3.60 -3.42
N ILE A 139 11.07 4.63 -4.00
CA ILE A 139 12.10 5.40 -3.31
C ILE A 139 11.59 6.08 -2.04
N PRO A 140 10.45 6.82 -2.04
CA PRO A 140 9.88 7.41 -0.83
C PRO A 140 9.58 6.39 0.26
N ILE A 141 9.06 5.22 -0.08
CA ILE A 141 8.75 4.14 0.88
C ILE A 141 10.04 3.66 1.54
N PHE A 142 11.07 3.31 0.76
CA PHE A 142 12.35 2.89 1.31
C PHE A 142 13.03 4.00 2.12
N TRP A 143 12.90 5.26 1.72
CA TRP A 143 13.37 6.40 2.49
C TRP A 143 12.68 6.49 3.85
N LEU A 144 11.35 6.42 3.90
CA LEU A 144 10.57 6.44 5.15
C LEU A 144 10.96 5.27 6.07
N LEU A 145 11.07 4.06 5.54
CA LEU A 145 11.48 2.89 6.30
C LEU A 145 12.90 3.02 6.85
N ARG A 146 13.83 3.61 6.10
CA ARG A 146 15.20 3.89 6.57
C ARG A 146 15.22 4.94 7.67
N VAL A 147 14.45 6.03 7.52
CA VAL A 147 14.33 7.06 8.55
C VAL A 147 13.71 6.46 9.82
N GLY A 148 12.68 5.63 9.68
CA GLY A 148 12.01 4.94 10.77
C GLY A 148 12.88 3.93 11.52
N SER A 149 13.88 3.36 10.82
CA SER A 149 14.80 2.36 11.38
C SER A 149 16.19 2.91 11.72
N ARG A 150 16.42 4.22 11.56
CA ARG A 150 17.69 4.88 11.89
C ARG A 150 18.05 4.70 13.35
N ASP A 151 19.33 4.51 13.65
CA ASP A 151 19.93 4.42 15.01
C ASP A 151 19.49 3.21 15.85
N GLN A 152 18.93 2.19 15.26
CA GLN A 152 18.59 0.97 15.98
C GLN A 152 19.75 -0.01 15.93
N LYS A 153 20.32 -0.32 17.09
CA LYS A 153 21.60 -1.01 17.29
C LYS A 153 21.78 -2.35 16.61
N GLU A 154 20.69 -3.06 16.27
CA GLU A 154 20.77 -4.38 15.62
C GLU A 154 19.58 -4.60 14.69
N LEU A 155 19.62 -3.98 13.51
CA LEU A 155 18.75 -4.41 12.44
C LEU A 155 19.23 -5.76 11.92
N ASN A 156 18.41 -6.77 12.08
CA ASN A 156 18.61 -8.00 11.32
C ASN A 156 17.98 -7.79 9.93
N PRO A 157 18.78 -7.46 8.87
CA PRO A 157 18.25 -7.17 7.52
C PRO A 157 17.45 -8.34 6.96
N LYS A 158 17.76 -9.55 7.41
CA LYS A 158 17.10 -10.80 7.04
C LYS A 158 15.67 -10.84 7.50
N ARG A 159 15.41 -10.39 8.74
CA ARG A 159 14.06 -10.28 9.27
C ARG A 159 13.26 -9.20 8.57
N ASN A 160 13.88 -8.07 8.27
CA ASN A 160 13.19 -6.94 7.61
C ASN A 160 12.72 -7.33 6.21
N SER A 161 13.55 -8.01 5.41
CA SER A 161 13.13 -8.51 4.10
C SER A 161 12.02 -9.54 4.21
N GLY A 162 12.06 -10.41 5.20
CA GLY A 162 11.02 -11.41 5.46
C GLY A 162 9.68 -10.80 5.83
N ILE A 163 9.67 -9.75 6.66
CA ILE A 163 8.44 -9.03 7.03
C ILE A 163 7.85 -8.31 5.82
N LEU A 164 8.69 -7.64 5.03
CA LEU A 164 8.24 -7.00 3.78
C LEU A 164 7.64 -8.03 2.82
N THR A 165 8.32 -9.17 2.63
CA THR A 165 7.83 -10.25 1.76
C THR A 165 6.52 -10.85 2.28
N PHE A 166 6.39 -11.05 3.59
CA PHE A 166 5.15 -11.51 4.23
C PHE A 166 4.02 -10.50 4.02
N SER A 167 4.30 -9.21 4.21
CA SER A 167 3.30 -8.16 3.99
C SER A 167 2.83 -8.13 2.54
N ILE A 168 3.75 -8.17 1.57
CA ILE A 168 3.43 -8.14 0.14
C ILE A 168 2.73 -9.42 -0.33
N GLY A 169 3.19 -10.58 0.12
CA GLY A 169 2.76 -11.87 -0.46
C GLY A 169 1.68 -12.60 0.32
N VAL A 170 1.41 -12.21 1.56
CA VAL A 170 0.42 -12.87 2.41
C VAL A 170 -0.60 -11.87 2.94
N SER A 171 -0.13 -10.85 3.67
CA SER A 171 -1.04 -9.90 4.35
C SER A 171 -1.86 -9.11 3.35
N THR A 172 -1.22 -8.51 2.33
CA THR A 172 -1.90 -7.68 1.34
C THR A 172 -2.85 -8.47 0.44
N PRO A 173 -2.47 -9.64 -0.15
CA PRO A 173 -3.42 -10.46 -0.89
C PRO A 173 -4.60 -10.94 -0.05
N PHE A 174 -4.39 -11.22 1.24
CA PHE A 174 -5.48 -11.57 2.17
C PHE A 174 -6.43 -10.39 2.37
N ILE A 175 -5.91 -9.16 2.55
CA ILE A 175 -6.71 -7.94 2.65
C ILE A 175 -7.55 -7.76 1.39
N LEU A 176 -6.94 -7.83 0.20
CA LEU A 176 -7.64 -7.68 -1.08
C LEU A 176 -8.73 -8.73 -1.27
N LEU A 177 -8.50 -9.98 -0.81
CA LEU A 177 -9.52 -11.02 -0.85
C LEU A 177 -10.72 -10.65 0.04
N VAL A 178 -10.48 -10.20 1.27
CA VAL A 178 -11.54 -9.79 2.20
C VAL A 178 -12.30 -8.59 1.64
N GLU A 179 -11.61 -7.60 1.10
CA GLU A 179 -12.20 -6.42 0.45
C GLU A 179 -13.06 -6.81 -0.74
N ALA A 180 -12.55 -7.68 -1.61
CA ALA A 180 -13.31 -8.18 -2.76
C ALA A 180 -14.60 -8.90 -2.32
N LEU A 181 -14.55 -9.73 -1.28
CA LEU A 181 -15.72 -10.39 -0.73
C LEU A 181 -16.74 -9.38 -0.17
N VAL A 182 -16.26 -8.36 0.56
CA VAL A 182 -17.12 -7.30 1.10
C VAL A 182 -17.75 -6.50 -0.03
N ILE A 183 -16.98 -6.12 -1.07
CA ILE A 183 -17.50 -5.41 -2.24
C ILE A 183 -18.57 -6.26 -2.94
N ILE A 184 -18.32 -7.55 -3.16
CA ILE A 184 -19.30 -8.46 -3.80
C ILE A 184 -20.59 -8.50 -2.98
N ILE A 185 -20.50 -8.65 -1.66
CA ILE A 185 -21.69 -8.67 -0.78
C ILE A 185 -22.45 -7.34 -0.88
N LEU A 186 -21.76 -6.21 -0.79
CA LEU A 186 -22.36 -4.88 -0.90
C LEU A 186 -22.98 -4.66 -2.27
N MET A 187 -22.35 -5.13 -3.35
CA MET A 187 -22.90 -5.05 -4.70
C MET A 187 -24.15 -5.91 -4.84
N ILE A 188 -24.19 -7.13 -4.27
CA ILE A 188 -25.40 -7.96 -4.27
C ILE A 188 -26.54 -7.27 -3.55
N VAL A 189 -26.27 -6.69 -2.36
CA VAL A 189 -27.27 -5.94 -1.58
C VAL A 189 -27.79 -4.73 -2.35
N LEU A 190 -26.88 -3.93 -2.93
CA LEU A 190 -27.23 -2.76 -3.73
C LEU A 190 -28.07 -3.16 -4.96
N MET A 191 -27.58 -4.14 -5.73
CA MET A 191 -28.27 -4.61 -6.94
C MET A 191 -29.64 -5.19 -6.63
N SER A 192 -29.82 -5.94 -5.53
CA SER A 192 -31.13 -6.46 -5.15
C SER A 192 -32.18 -5.36 -4.93
N GLY A 193 -31.77 -4.18 -4.45
CA GLY A 193 -32.61 -3.00 -4.34
C GLY A 193 -32.91 -2.31 -5.68
N LEU A 194 -31.92 -2.31 -6.59
CA LEU A 194 -32.01 -1.65 -7.88
C LEU A 194 -32.83 -2.42 -8.92
N PHE A 195 -32.71 -3.74 -8.95
CA PHE A 195 -33.49 -4.59 -9.87
C PHE A 195 -35.00 -4.45 -9.69
N ASN A 196 -35.45 -3.94 -8.54
CA ASN A 196 -36.85 -3.63 -8.29
C ASN A 196 -37.31 -2.25 -8.84
N LYS A 197 -36.39 -1.44 -9.40
CA LYS A 197 -36.69 -0.13 -9.98
C LYS A 197 -36.82 -0.23 -11.51
N PRO A 198 -37.99 0.13 -12.10
CA PRO A 198 -38.18 0.07 -13.54
C PRO A 198 -37.14 0.89 -14.32
N GLU A 199 -36.78 2.07 -13.79
CA GLU A 199 -35.82 2.99 -14.40
C GLU A 199 -34.42 2.36 -14.54
N PHE A 200 -34.04 1.52 -13.54
CA PHE A 200 -32.77 0.81 -13.58
C PHE A 200 -32.77 -0.28 -14.67
N MET A 201 -33.88 -0.99 -14.82
CA MET A 201 -34.02 -2.01 -15.86
C MET A 201 -34.02 -1.39 -17.27
N GLU A 202 -34.59 -0.19 -17.41
CA GLU A 202 -34.54 0.57 -18.67
C GLU A 202 -33.10 0.99 -19.00
N LEU A 203 -32.34 1.48 -18.01
CA LEU A 203 -30.92 1.81 -18.18
C LEU A 203 -30.09 0.59 -18.58
N ILE A 204 -30.28 -0.54 -17.92
CA ILE A 204 -29.59 -1.81 -18.28
C ILE A 204 -29.92 -2.18 -19.73
N ASN A 205 -31.17 -2.11 -20.13
CA ASN A 205 -31.56 -2.41 -21.52
C ASN A 205 -30.94 -1.43 -22.50
N THR A 206 -30.82 -0.15 -22.16
CA THR A 206 -30.16 0.87 -22.98
C THR A 206 -28.69 0.55 -23.17
N ILE A 207 -27.96 0.20 -22.09
CA ILE A 207 -26.54 -0.18 -22.13
C ILE A 207 -26.33 -1.48 -22.92
N LEU A 208 -27.21 -2.49 -22.76
CA LEU A 208 -27.11 -3.73 -23.49
C LEU A 208 -27.36 -3.57 -24.99
N ASN A 209 -28.23 -2.63 -25.39
CA ASN A 209 -28.52 -2.32 -26.78
C ASN A 209 -27.51 -1.36 -27.42
N ASP A 210 -26.83 -0.56 -26.64
CA ASP A 210 -25.79 0.38 -27.07
C ASP A 210 -24.60 0.36 -26.11
N PRO A 211 -23.72 -0.65 -26.19
CA PRO A 211 -22.54 -0.76 -25.32
C PRO A 211 -21.53 0.38 -25.49
N GLU A 212 -21.56 1.06 -26.63
CA GLU A 212 -20.67 2.18 -26.93
C GLU A 212 -21.06 3.44 -26.13
N LEU A 213 -22.27 3.50 -25.60
CA LEU A 213 -22.74 4.59 -24.75
C LEU A 213 -21.82 4.82 -23.54
N LEU A 214 -21.29 3.74 -22.96
CA LEU A 214 -20.34 3.81 -21.84
C LEU A 214 -19.02 4.51 -22.19
N GLN A 215 -18.59 4.42 -23.45
CA GLN A 215 -17.33 5.01 -23.90
C GLN A 215 -17.53 6.38 -24.53
N ASN A 216 -18.63 6.59 -25.26
CA ASN A 216 -18.85 7.76 -26.08
C ASN A 216 -19.58 8.88 -25.35
N ASP A 217 -20.43 8.57 -24.36
CA ASP A 217 -21.18 9.57 -23.60
C ASP A 217 -21.29 9.20 -22.09
N PRO A 218 -20.16 9.16 -21.35
CA PRO A 218 -20.18 8.88 -19.93
C PRO A 218 -20.99 9.91 -19.12
N ALA A 219 -21.09 11.15 -19.60
CA ALA A 219 -21.86 12.21 -18.94
C ALA A 219 -23.36 11.90 -18.94
N ARG A 220 -23.90 11.34 -20.01
CA ARG A 220 -25.29 10.89 -20.09
C ARG A 220 -25.54 9.76 -19.08
N LEU A 221 -24.66 8.77 -19.03
CA LEU A 221 -24.74 7.69 -18.06
C LEU A 221 -24.75 8.21 -16.62
N PHE A 222 -23.87 9.17 -16.31
CA PHE A 222 -23.84 9.82 -15.00
C PHE A 222 -25.14 10.57 -14.70
N SER A 223 -25.72 11.28 -15.68
CA SER A 223 -27.00 11.99 -15.48
C SER A 223 -28.17 11.05 -15.25
N GLU A 224 -28.22 9.91 -15.93
CA GLU A 224 -29.24 8.88 -15.72
C GLU A 224 -29.06 8.19 -14.35
N LEU A 225 -27.84 7.89 -13.96
CA LEU A 225 -27.53 7.39 -12.60
C LEU A 225 -27.85 8.43 -11.53
N GLU A 226 -27.61 9.72 -11.78
CA GLU A 226 -27.94 10.80 -10.86
C GLU A 226 -29.44 10.91 -10.60
N THR A 227 -30.27 10.69 -11.61
CA THR A 227 -31.75 10.64 -11.43
C THR A 227 -32.20 9.43 -10.62
N MET A 228 -31.52 8.31 -10.72
CA MET A 228 -31.84 7.08 -10.00
C MET A 228 -31.26 7.04 -8.59
N PHE A 229 -30.06 7.54 -8.46
CA PHE A 229 -29.35 7.73 -7.21
C PHE A 229 -29.29 9.23 -6.92
N ASN A 230 -29.86 9.67 -5.83
CA ASN A 230 -29.50 10.97 -5.31
C ASN A 230 -27.95 11.03 -5.20
N LEU A 231 -27.29 11.98 -5.86
CA LEU A 231 -25.82 12.11 -5.91
C LEU A 231 -25.20 12.10 -4.50
N SER A 232 -25.90 12.70 -3.52
CA SER A 232 -25.50 12.65 -2.11
C SER A 232 -25.51 11.22 -1.54
N SER A 233 -26.43 10.36 -1.98
CA SER A 233 -26.47 8.95 -1.56
C SER A 233 -25.35 8.16 -2.18
N LEU A 234 -25.05 8.35 -3.47
CA LEU A 234 -23.90 7.70 -4.14
C LEU A 234 -22.58 8.09 -3.48
N MET A 235 -22.39 9.41 -3.24
CA MET A 235 -21.20 9.90 -2.52
C MET A 235 -21.13 9.32 -1.12
N GLY A 236 -22.26 9.20 -0.41
CA GLY A 236 -22.32 8.56 0.90
C GLY A 236 -21.88 7.11 0.87
N TRP A 237 -22.29 6.33 -0.13
CA TRP A 237 -21.84 4.95 -0.32
C TRP A 237 -20.35 4.85 -0.66
N LEU A 238 -19.84 5.70 -1.55
CA LEU A 238 -18.41 5.75 -1.86
C LEU A 238 -17.58 6.07 -0.62
N LEU A 239 -17.98 7.04 0.19
CA LEU A 239 -17.30 7.39 1.43
C LEU A 239 -17.39 6.25 2.45
N LEU A 240 -18.57 5.63 2.61
CA LEU A 240 -18.74 4.50 3.53
C LEU A 240 -17.82 3.34 3.16
N ILE A 241 -17.74 2.99 1.87
CA ILE A 241 -16.95 1.86 1.40
C ILE A 241 -15.47 2.23 1.41
N LEU A 242 -15.07 3.28 0.66
CA LEU A 242 -13.67 3.56 0.36
C LEU A 242 -12.95 4.35 1.48
N ALA A 243 -13.68 5.10 2.30
CA ALA A 243 -13.11 5.85 3.43
C ALA A 243 -13.50 5.26 4.80
N GLY A 244 -14.47 4.35 4.87
CA GLY A 244 -14.88 3.68 6.10
C GLY A 244 -14.46 2.23 6.15
N ILE A 245 -15.10 1.37 5.36
CA ILE A 245 -14.98 -0.09 5.44
C ILE A 245 -13.61 -0.59 4.98
N MET A 246 -13.12 -0.14 3.82
CA MET A 246 -11.81 -0.57 3.31
C MET A 246 -10.67 -0.21 4.26
N PRO A 247 -10.52 1.05 4.73
CA PRO A 247 -9.52 1.38 5.74
C PRO A 247 -9.62 0.56 7.01
N LEU A 248 -10.83 0.19 7.46
CA LEU A 248 -11.00 -0.66 8.63
C LEU A 248 -10.40 -2.05 8.42
N ILE A 249 -10.69 -2.68 7.28
CA ILE A 249 -10.16 -4.00 6.89
C ILE A 249 -8.63 -3.92 6.79
N GLU A 250 -8.13 -2.92 6.09
CA GLU A 250 -6.69 -2.76 5.90
C GLU A 250 -5.96 -2.56 7.23
N GLU A 251 -6.43 -1.66 8.09
CA GLU A 251 -5.76 -1.41 9.37
C GLU A 251 -5.77 -2.65 10.28
N LEU A 252 -6.84 -3.45 10.27
CA LEU A 252 -6.91 -4.68 11.05
C LEU A 252 -5.89 -5.72 10.61
N PHE A 253 -5.72 -5.90 9.30
CA PHE A 253 -4.97 -7.04 8.77
C PHE A 253 -3.55 -6.71 8.32
N LYS A 254 -3.22 -5.46 7.98
CA LYS A 254 -1.85 -5.14 7.53
C LYS A 254 -0.77 -5.39 8.58
N THR A 255 -1.13 -5.33 9.88
CA THR A 255 -0.21 -5.58 10.99
C THR A 255 -0.13 -7.04 11.43
N LEU A 256 -0.67 -7.99 10.65
CA LEU A 256 -0.58 -9.44 10.95
C LEU A 256 0.87 -9.91 11.21
N GLY A 257 1.84 -9.34 10.49
CA GLY A 257 3.25 -9.63 10.72
C GLY A 257 3.74 -9.29 12.13
N VAL A 258 3.15 -8.28 12.79
CA VAL A 258 3.46 -7.95 14.19
C VAL A 258 2.91 -9.04 15.11
N TRP A 259 1.66 -9.47 14.90
CA TRP A 259 1.04 -10.53 15.71
C TRP A 259 1.82 -11.84 15.68
N LEU A 260 2.42 -12.19 14.56
CA LEU A 260 3.27 -13.38 14.43
C LEU A 260 4.53 -13.33 15.29
N LEU A 261 4.98 -12.13 15.70
CA LEU A 261 6.15 -11.97 16.56
C LEU A 261 5.90 -12.29 18.04
N LYS A 262 4.64 -12.46 18.47
CA LYS A 262 4.28 -12.75 19.86
C LYS A 262 5.13 -13.88 20.48
N VAL A 263 5.45 -14.89 19.67
CA VAL A 263 6.29 -16.03 20.07
C VAL A 263 7.68 -15.62 20.54
N ARG A 264 8.21 -14.48 20.04
CA ARG A 264 9.54 -13.96 20.38
C ARG A 264 9.53 -12.99 21.54
N ASN A 265 8.35 -12.68 22.08
CA ASN A 265 8.13 -11.66 23.12
C ASN A 265 8.89 -10.34 22.82
N PRO A 266 8.62 -9.70 21.66
CA PRO A 266 9.33 -8.52 21.23
C PRO A 266 9.01 -7.34 22.14
N ASP A 267 10.00 -6.45 22.31
CA ASP A 267 9.74 -5.20 22.98
C ASP A 267 8.83 -4.26 22.14
N PRO A 268 8.23 -3.24 22.73
CA PRO A 268 7.36 -2.32 22.00
C PRO A 268 8.06 -1.57 20.85
N ALA A 269 9.36 -1.30 20.97
CA ALA A 269 10.13 -0.63 19.93
C ALA A 269 10.41 -1.57 18.75
N GLU A 270 10.64 -2.85 19.03
CA GLU A 270 10.73 -3.88 18.00
C GLU A 270 9.38 -4.06 17.28
N SER A 271 8.28 -4.11 18.04
CA SER A 271 6.92 -4.20 17.49
C SER A 271 6.57 -2.98 16.64
N PHE A 272 6.97 -1.78 17.05
CA PHE A 272 6.86 -0.56 16.27
C PHE A 272 7.55 -0.68 14.90
N ARG A 273 8.80 -1.16 14.90
CA ARG A 273 9.58 -1.34 13.66
C ARG A 273 8.92 -2.33 12.69
N VAL A 274 8.48 -3.46 13.23
CA VAL A 274 7.79 -4.46 12.42
C VAL A 274 6.48 -3.89 11.86
N GLY A 275 5.79 -3.09 12.66
CA GLY A 275 4.62 -2.34 12.18
C GLY A 275 4.94 -1.39 11.03
N LEU A 276 6.05 -0.63 11.10
CA LEU A 276 6.52 0.21 9.98
C LEU A 276 6.76 -0.63 8.71
N LEU A 277 7.39 -1.80 8.85
CA LEU A 277 7.66 -2.70 7.71
C LEU A 277 6.38 -3.29 7.13
N CYS A 278 5.42 -3.66 7.97
CA CYS A 278 4.11 -4.14 7.52
C CYS A 278 3.37 -3.05 6.73
N GLY A 279 3.32 -1.83 7.25
CA GLY A 279 2.74 -0.68 6.54
C GLY A 279 3.49 -0.34 5.26
N GLY A 280 4.83 -0.44 5.26
CA GLY A 280 5.66 -0.20 4.07
C GLY A 280 5.48 -1.25 2.99
N GLY A 281 5.31 -2.52 3.36
CA GLY A 281 5.03 -3.60 2.40
C GLY A 281 3.66 -3.45 1.76
N PHE A 282 2.64 -3.09 2.55
CA PHE A 282 1.30 -2.77 2.05
C PHE A 282 1.34 -1.55 1.09
N ALA A 283 1.96 -0.44 1.53
CA ALA A 283 2.11 0.76 0.72
C ALA A 283 2.84 0.51 -0.60
N LEU A 284 3.86 -0.35 -0.59
CA LEU A 284 4.60 -0.70 -1.79
C LEU A 284 3.73 -1.49 -2.77
N PHE A 285 2.97 -2.47 -2.26
CA PHE A 285 2.06 -3.26 -3.10
C PHE A 285 0.97 -2.37 -3.72
N GLU A 286 0.23 -1.64 -2.89
CA GLU A 286 -0.85 -0.77 -3.33
C GLU A 286 -0.35 0.35 -4.25
N GLY A 287 0.77 0.97 -3.89
CA GLY A 287 1.39 2.03 -4.70
C GLY A 287 1.81 1.53 -6.07
N LEU A 288 2.48 0.38 -6.14
CA LEU A 288 2.90 -0.19 -7.44
C LEU A 288 1.72 -0.70 -8.26
N LEU A 289 0.66 -1.23 -7.61
CA LEU A 289 -0.55 -1.61 -8.32
C LEU A 289 -1.22 -0.41 -8.99
N SER A 290 -1.15 0.78 -8.37
CA SER A 290 -1.72 2.01 -8.95
C SER A 290 -1.00 2.49 -10.22
N VAL A 291 0.18 1.95 -10.56
CA VAL A 291 0.82 2.22 -11.86
C VAL A 291 -0.07 1.73 -13.01
N SER A 292 -0.91 0.69 -12.77
CA SER A 292 -1.88 0.22 -13.77
C SER A 292 -2.96 1.25 -14.10
N SER A 293 -3.22 2.23 -13.24
CA SER A 293 -4.19 3.30 -13.53
C SER A 293 -3.65 4.36 -14.51
N LEU A 294 -2.35 4.33 -14.82
CA LEU A 294 -1.73 5.18 -15.84
C LEU A 294 -2.04 4.64 -17.27
N GLN A 295 -3.32 4.38 -17.58
CA GLN A 295 -3.73 3.59 -18.76
C GLN A 295 -3.93 4.40 -20.03
N SER A 296 -4.09 5.70 -19.98
CA SER A 296 -4.44 6.47 -21.18
C SER A 296 -3.19 7.04 -21.86
N GLY A 297 -3.07 6.83 -23.16
CA GLY A 297 -1.94 7.22 -24.01
C GLY A 297 -1.58 8.72 -24.05
N SER A 298 -2.12 9.51 -23.15
CA SER A 298 -1.89 10.97 -23.04
C SER A 298 -1.73 11.46 -21.62
N ILE A 299 -1.15 10.64 -20.70
CA ILE A 299 -0.92 11.10 -19.32
C ILE A 299 -0.04 12.33 -19.32
N GLU A 300 -0.57 13.43 -18.77
CA GLU A 300 0.21 14.64 -18.59
C GLU A 300 1.11 14.54 -17.34
N PHE A 301 2.24 15.25 -17.39
CA PHE A 301 3.19 15.26 -16.25
C PHE A 301 2.52 15.66 -14.93
N ALA A 302 1.57 16.60 -14.96
CA ALA A 302 0.85 17.06 -13.77
C ALA A 302 0.02 15.94 -13.12
N GLU A 303 -0.65 15.12 -13.91
CA GLU A 303 -1.43 13.96 -13.44
C GLU A 303 -0.53 12.89 -12.85
N TRP A 304 0.58 12.58 -13.55
CA TRP A 304 1.61 11.67 -13.06
C TRP A 304 2.21 12.15 -11.74
N ALA A 305 2.60 13.42 -11.66
CA ALA A 305 3.15 14.02 -10.44
C ALA A 305 2.13 13.99 -9.29
N GLY A 306 0.86 14.27 -9.57
CA GLY A 306 -0.24 14.14 -8.62
C GLY A 306 -0.37 12.73 -8.07
N LEU A 307 -0.32 11.71 -8.94
CA LEU A 307 -0.32 10.30 -8.52
C LEU A 307 0.88 10.00 -7.62
N ILE A 308 2.10 10.33 -8.02
CA ILE A 308 3.32 10.03 -7.25
C ILE A 308 3.32 10.73 -5.89
N LEU A 309 2.93 11.99 -5.82
CA LEU A 309 2.84 12.75 -4.56
C LEU A 309 1.72 12.21 -3.67
N GLY A 310 0.57 11.87 -4.25
CA GLY A 310 -0.52 11.21 -3.54
C GLY A 310 -0.09 9.85 -2.95
N ARG A 311 0.63 9.04 -3.74
CA ARG A 311 1.19 7.76 -3.28
C ARG A 311 2.28 7.92 -2.22
N PHE A 312 3.08 8.98 -2.28
CA PHE A 312 4.01 9.31 -1.19
C PHE A 312 3.27 9.60 0.11
N GLY A 313 2.19 10.39 0.06
CA GLY A 313 1.37 10.68 1.24
C GLY A 313 0.67 9.42 1.79
N GLY A 314 0.06 8.61 0.93
CA GLY A 314 -0.53 7.32 1.30
C GLY A 314 0.51 6.35 1.89
N SER A 315 1.74 6.34 1.35
CA SER A 315 2.82 5.53 1.90
C SER A 315 3.22 5.96 3.31
N LEU A 316 3.31 7.27 3.57
CA LEU A 316 3.55 7.80 4.91
C LEU A 316 2.42 7.41 5.87
N LEU A 317 1.17 7.50 5.42
CA LEU A 317 0.00 7.07 6.18
C LEU A 317 0.11 5.60 6.61
N HIS A 318 0.30 4.68 5.66
CA HIS A 318 0.36 3.25 5.95
C HIS A 318 1.53 2.88 6.86
N ILE A 319 2.71 3.47 6.63
CA ILE A 319 3.90 3.24 7.45
C ILE A 319 3.67 3.76 8.88
N LEU A 320 3.14 4.98 9.02
CA LEU A 320 2.84 5.58 10.33
C LEU A 320 1.78 4.78 11.09
N ALA A 321 0.66 4.46 10.44
CA ALA A 321 -0.43 3.68 11.03
C ALA A 321 0.05 2.29 11.48
N GLY A 322 0.78 1.58 10.60
CA GLY A 322 1.40 0.30 10.95
C GLY A 322 2.34 0.40 12.15
N GLY A 323 3.16 1.47 12.21
CA GLY A 323 4.03 1.74 13.35
C GLY A 323 3.27 1.99 14.65
N ILE A 324 2.23 2.83 14.63
CA ILE A 324 1.38 3.13 15.79
C ILE A 324 0.72 1.86 16.33
N ILE A 325 0.10 1.07 15.45
CA ILE A 325 -0.55 -0.19 15.82
C ILE A 325 0.50 -1.18 16.34
N GLY A 326 1.65 -1.32 15.66
CA GLY A 326 2.73 -2.19 16.08
C GLY A 326 3.23 -1.85 17.50
N LEU A 327 3.45 -0.57 17.80
CA LEU A 327 3.81 -0.10 19.14
C LEU A 327 2.75 -0.46 20.19
N ALA A 328 1.47 -0.30 19.83
CA ALA A 328 0.35 -0.60 20.73
C ALA A 328 0.22 -2.12 20.98
N ILE A 329 0.44 -2.96 19.96
CA ILE A 329 0.48 -4.42 20.11
C ILE A 329 1.63 -4.83 21.06
N GLY A 330 2.84 -4.28 20.88
CA GLY A 330 3.96 -4.58 21.75
C GLY A 330 3.69 -4.22 23.21
N ARG A 331 3.07 -3.06 23.47
CA ARG A 331 2.64 -2.65 24.81
C ARG A 331 1.54 -3.54 25.36
N PHE A 332 0.57 -3.91 24.54
CA PHE A 332 -0.50 -4.81 24.96
C PHE A 332 0.05 -6.15 25.46
N TRP A 333 1.09 -6.69 24.86
CA TRP A 333 1.71 -7.93 25.35
C TRP A 333 2.41 -7.76 26.71
N GLN A 334 2.93 -6.57 27.02
CA GLN A 334 3.59 -6.30 28.29
C GLN A 334 2.60 -5.94 29.40
N ASP A 335 1.68 -5.03 29.10
CA ASP A 335 0.80 -4.39 30.09
C ASP A 335 -0.57 -5.05 30.20
N HIS A 336 -0.94 -5.89 29.24
CA HIS A 336 -2.27 -6.53 29.08
C HIS A 336 -3.44 -5.52 29.04
N LYS A 337 -3.17 -4.25 28.63
CA LYS A 337 -4.17 -3.18 28.56
C LYS A 337 -4.71 -3.08 27.13
N PHE A 338 -5.98 -3.47 26.94
CA PHE A 338 -6.63 -3.46 25.62
C PHE A 338 -7.01 -2.05 25.13
N GLY A 339 -7.36 -1.11 26.06
CA GLY A 339 -7.81 0.23 25.68
C GLY A 339 -6.84 1.00 24.77
N PRO A 340 -5.52 1.10 25.08
CA PRO A 340 -4.55 1.74 24.20
C PRO A 340 -4.40 1.07 22.82
N LEU A 341 -4.56 -0.26 22.74
CA LEU A 341 -4.54 -0.99 21.48
C LEU A 341 -5.75 -0.62 20.61
N LEU A 342 -6.95 -0.63 21.20
CA LEU A 342 -8.17 -0.21 20.51
C LEU A 342 -8.06 1.24 20.02
N LEU A 343 -7.57 2.15 20.85
CA LEU A 343 -7.37 3.56 20.47
C LEU A 343 -6.37 3.70 19.30
N ALA A 344 -5.32 2.88 19.26
CA ALA A 344 -4.36 2.90 18.17
C ALA A 344 -5.00 2.46 16.84
N TYR A 345 -5.82 1.41 16.85
CA TYR A 345 -6.57 0.98 15.67
C TYR A 345 -7.59 2.03 15.23
N LEU A 346 -8.35 2.61 16.15
CA LEU A 346 -9.33 3.67 15.85
C LEU A 346 -8.64 4.91 15.27
N ALA A 347 -7.51 5.33 15.85
CA ALA A 347 -6.75 6.48 15.35
C ALA A 347 -6.20 6.22 13.94
N ALA A 348 -5.66 5.03 13.68
CA ALA A 348 -5.16 4.63 12.37
C ALA A 348 -6.30 4.58 11.34
N TRP A 349 -7.42 3.96 11.70
CA TRP A 349 -8.60 3.88 10.85
C TRP A 349 -9.17 5.27 10.50
N LEU A 350 -9.34 6.14 11.50
CA LEU A 350 -9.83 7.51 11.26
C LEU A 350 -8.88 8.32 10.41
N LEU A 351 -7.57 8.24 10.67
CA LEU A 351 -6.56 8.92 9.89
C LEU A 351 -6.61 8.48 8.42
N HIS A 352 -6.73 7.17 8.19
CA HIS A 352 -6.82 6.59 6.87
C HIS A 352 -8.14 6.98 6.18
N GLY A 353 -9.27 6.88 6.88
CA GLY A 353 -10.56 7.29 6.36
C GLY A 353 -10.61 8.77 5.95
N ILE A 354 -10.04 9.66 6.76
CA ILE A 354 -9.94 11.08 6.43
C ILE A 354 -9.08 11.30 5.17
N TRP A 355 -7.93 10.60 5.06
CA TRP A 355 -7.09 10.66 3.87
C TRP A 355 -7.87 10.26 2.62
N ASN A 356 -8.53 9.11 2.66
CA ASN A 356 -9.30 8.59 1.53
C ASN A 356 -10.50 9.49 1.20
N ALA A 357 -11.21 10.01 2.20
CA ALA A 357 -12.31 10.94 1.99
C ALA A 357 -11.84 12.22 1.26
N LEU A 358 -10.73 12.82 1.70
CA LEU A 358 -10.15 13.98 1.03
C LEU A 358 -9.70 13.66 -0.39
N ALA A 359 -9.11 12.48 -0.63
CA ALA A 359 -8.73 12.05 -1.97
C ALA A 359 -9.94 11.85 -2.90
N ILE A 360 -11.03 11.24 -2.39
CA ILE A 360 -12.28 11.05 -3.12
C ILE A 360 -12.89 12.42 -3.47
N PHE A 361 -13.01 13.33 -2.51
CA PHE A 361 -13.50 14.69 -2.77
C PHE A 361 -12.62 15.45 -3.76
N GLY A 362 -11.29 15.30 -3.70
CA GLY A 362 -10.36 15.89 -4.66
C GLY A 362 -10.58 15.37 -6.09
N GLY A 363 -10.82 14.06 -6.23
CA GLY A 363 -11.03 13.43 -7.54
C GLY A 363 -12.42 13.70 -8.14
N VAL A 364 -13.47 13.77 -7.30
CA VAL A 364 -14.86 13.91 -7.77
C VAL A 364 -15.28 15.37 -7.89
N ASN A 365 -14.73 16.26 -7.07
CA ASN A 365 -15.13 17.67 -7.03
C ASN A 365 -15.00 18.43 -8.36
N PRO A 366 -13.95 18.21 -9.18
CA PRO A 366 -13.87 18.82 -10.51
C PRO A 366 -15.00 18.39 -11.48
N LEU A 367 -15.59 17.21 -11.24
CA LEU A 367 -16.70 16.70 -12.08
C LEU A 367 -18.06 17.29 -11.72
N ILE A 368 -18.19 17.79 -10.47
CA ILE A 368 -19.48 18.27 -9.93
C ILE A 368 -19.55 19.81 -9.91
N ASN A 369 -18.42 20.47 -9.71
CA ASN A 369 -18.37 21.93 -9.49
C ASN A 369 -17.65 22.66 -10.62
N GLU A 370 -18.35 23.58 -11.25
CA GLU A 370 -17.79 24.46 -12.31
C GLU A 370 -16.78 25.48 -11.78
N THR A 371 -16.73 25.73 -10.46
CA THR A 371 -15.84 26.73 -9.86
C THR A 371 -14.52 26.11 -9.38
N GLN A 372 -13.42 26.48 -10.03
CA GLN A 372 -12.06 26.02 -9.70
C GLN A 372 -11.68 26.22 -8.22
N MET A 373 -12.25 27.21 -7.55
CA MET A 373 -11.90 27.55 -6.16
C MET A 373 -12.43 26.51 -5.15
N GLN A 374 -13.54 25.83 -5.44
CA GLN A 374 -14.09 24.78 -4.60
C GLN A 374 -13.33 23.43 -4.75
N ALA A 375 -12.57 23.26 -5.83
CA ALA A 375 -11.77 22.06 -6.07
C ALA A 375 -10.47 22.00 -5.24
N ILE A 376 -10.01 23.11 -4.68
CA ILE A 376 -8.68 23.20 -4.03
C ILE A 376 -8.69 22.73 -2.57
N TRP A 377 -9.80 22.88 -1.83
CA TRP A 377 -9.83 22.59 -0.39
C TRP A 377 -9.47 21.13 0.00
N PRO A 378 -9.86 20.07 -0.77
CA PRO A 378 -9.47 18.72 -0.42
C PRO A 378 -7.96 18.51 -0.52
N TYR A 379 -7.34 19.09 -1.56
CA TYR A 379 -5.89 19.02 -1.75
C TYR A 379 -5.13 19.78 -0.65
N MET A 380 -5.65 20.95 -0.21
CA MET A 380 -5.10 21.64 0.96
C MET A 380 -5.22 20.78 2.22
N GLY A 381 -6.36 20.11 2.41
CA GLY A 381 -6.55 19.14 3.49
C GLY A 381 -5.54 18.00 3.47
N LEU A 382 -5.28 17.42 2.30
CA LEU A 382 -4.26 16.37 2.12
C LEU A 382 -2.85 16.88 2.46
N VAL A 383 -2.49 18.10 2.05
CA VAL A 383 -1.18 18.71 2.39
C VAL A 383 -1.05 18.92 3.89
N VAL A 384 -2.06 19.48 4.55
CA VAL A 384 -2.07 19.69 6.00
C VAL A 384 -1.95 18.34 6.74
N LEU A 385 -2.71 17.35 6.30
CA LEU A 385 -2.69 16.01 6.87
C LEU A 385 -1.33 15.34 6.67
N PHE A 386 -0.72 15.46 5.49
CA PHE A 386 0.64 14.98 5.19
C PHE A 386 1.68 15.57 6.14
N VAL A 387 1.67 16.90 6.31
CA VAL A 387 2.60 17.59 7.24
C VAL A 387 2.37 17.10 8.67
N GLY A 388 1.12 16.99 9.10
CA GLY A 388 0.77 16.46 10.43
C GLY A 388 1.29 15.03 10.64
N MET A 389 1.09 14.15 9.66
CA MET A 389 1.59 12.77 9.67
C MET A 389 3.12 12.72 9.72
N LEU A 390 3.81 13.55 8.93
CA LEU A 390 5.27 13.61 8.92
C LEU A 390 5.82 14.05 10.28
N LEU A 391 5.24 15.08 10.88
CA LEU A 391 5.63 15.53 12.22
C LEU A 391 5.36 14.47 13.29
N ALA A 392 4.22 13.77 13.22
CA ALA A 392 3.90 12.66 14.11
C ALA A 392 4.90 11.51 13.97
N PHE A 393 5.23 11.14 12.72
CA PHE A 393 6.20 10.10 12.38
C PHE A 393 7.59 10.41 12.99
N LEU A 394 8.10 11.62 12.75
CA LEU A 394 9.41 12.04 13.29
C LEU A 394 9.42 12.07 14.83
N ARG A 395 8.32 12.50 15.46
CA ARG A 395 8.19 12.50 16.94
C ARG A 395 8.16 11.08 17.51
N LEU A 396 7.43 10.17 16.86
CA LEU A 396 7.35 8.77 17.31
C LEU A 396 8.69 8.07 17.20
N ILE A 397 9.44 8.28 16.13
CA ILE A 397 10.80 7.75 15.97
C ILE A 397 11.70 8.26 17.09
N LYS A 398 11.69 9.56 17.35
CA LYS A 398 12.48 10.14 18.45
C LYS A 398 12.11 9.54 19.81
N LYS A 399 10.81 9.36 20.08
CA LYS A 399 10.33 8.73 21.32
C LYS A 399 10.74 7.27 21.44
N ALA A 400 10.64 6.49 20.37
CA ALA A 400 11.07 5.11 20.36
C ALA A 400 12.57 4.96 20.64
N ARG A 401 13.41 5.89 20.16
CA ARG A 401 14.86 5.95 20.49
C ARG A 401 15.12 6.12 21.97
N ILE A 402 14.48 7.11 22.60
CA ILE A 402 14.69 7.42 24.03
C ILE A 402 14.35 6.20 24.90
N THR A 403 13.32 5.43 24.53
CA THR A 403 12.91 4.23 25.28
C THR A 403 13.93 3.10 25.15
N MET A 404 14.67 3.01 24.03
CA MET A 404 15.71 2.01 23.81
C MET A 404 17.03 2.32 24.52
N ASP A 405 17.33 3.59 24.76
CA ASP A 405 18.57 4.03 25.42
C ASP A 405 18.47 4.01 26.95
N MET A 406 17.27 3.81 27.50
CA MET A 406 17.11 3.67 28.96
C MET A 406 17.65 2.29 29.42
N PRO A 407 18.56 2.26 30.41
CA PRO A 407 19.05 1.01 30.96
C PRO A 407 17.86 0.22 31.53
N VAL A 408 17.75 -1.04 31.14
CA VAL A 408 16.80 -1.98 31.75
C VAL A 408 17.25 -2.14 33.20
N TYR A 409 16.62 -1.41 34.12
CA TYR A 409 16.80 -1.70 35.55
C TYR A 409 16.20 -3.09 35.79
N PRO A 410 17.00 -4.05 36.28
CA PRO A 410 16.42 -5.33 36.68
C PRO A 410 15.36 -5.02 37.74
N THR A 411 14.11 -5.34 37.45
CA THR A 411 13.06 -5.36 38.46
C THR A 411 13.60 -6.24 39.58
N GLN A 412 13.91 -5.60 40.72
CA GLN A 412 14.22 -6.32 41.93
C GLN A 412 13.08 -7.32 42.13
N MET A 413 13.38 -8.59 41.99
CA MET A 413 12.50 -9.66 42.44
C MET A 413 12.33 -9.40 43.94
N GLY A 414 11.23 -8.75 44.31
CA GLY A 414 10.81 -8.66 45.70
C GLY A 414 10.59 -10.07 46.21
N GLY A 415 11.25 -10.35 47.31
CA GLY A 415 11.23 -11.62 47.99
C GLY A 415 9.86 -11.97 48.60
#